data_59f1e63ae8e9a004ca9419d2bff3f6db
#
_entry.id   59f1e63ae8e9a004ca9419d2bff3f6db
#
_cell.length_a   1.000
_cell.length_b   1.000
_cell.length_c   1.000
_cell.angle_alpha   90.00
_cell.angle_beta   90.00
_cell.angle_gamma   90.00
#
_symmetry.space_group_name_H-M   'P 1'
#
loop_
_entity.id
_entity.type
_entity.pdbx_description
1 polymer ?
#
loop_
_entity_poly.entity_id
_entity_poly.type
_entity_poly.pdbx_seq_one_letter_code
_entity_poly.pdbx_strand_id
1 'polypeptide(L)'
;VAGIPLPDLIKMGWTTKDKLDKIIQRTRDGGAEIVGLLKTGSAFYAPAASGIAMAEAYLKDQKRVLPCAAYINGEYGVKDMYVGVPVVIGAGGVERIVEIDLNASEKKQFMNSVNAVKGLVDACKKIDPAVAKGAAKSKAAKAKPARKK
;
A
#
# COMPACT_ATOMS: atom_id res chain seq x y z
N VAL A 1 -15.51 5.01 11.82
CA VAL A 1 -16.85 4.94 11.25
C VAL A 1 -17.47 6.33 11.35
N ALA A 2 -17.93 6.90 10.24
CA ALA A 2 -18.49 8.27 10.20
C ALA A 2 -17.62 9.33 10.91
N GLY A 3 -16.31 9.25 10.74
CA GLY A 3 -15.34 10.13 11.38
C GLY A 3 -14.97 9.78 12.83
N ILE A 4 -15.61 8.79 13.44
CA ILE A 4 -15.30 8.34 14.79
C ILE A 4 -14.22 7.27 14.74
N PRO A 5 -13.07 7.44 15.44
CA PRO A 5 -12.01 6.43 15.51
C PRO A 5 -12.51 5.14 16.18
N LEU A 6 -12.00 4.00 15.73
CA LEU A 6 -12.39 2.69 16.30
C LEU A 6 -12.13 2.56 17.81
N PRO A 7 -11.00 3.09 18.37
CA PRO A 7 -10.81 3.07 19.81
C PRO A 7 -11.89 3.78 20.61
N ASP A 8 -12.46 4.86 20.06
CA ASP A 8 -13.53 5.59 20.73
C ASP A 8 -14.86 4.84 20.65
N LEU A 9 -15.13 4.14 19.55
CA LEU A 9 -16.30 3.24 19.47
C LEU A 9 -16.22 2.09 20.49
N ILE A 10 -15.02 1.59 20.79
CA ILE A 10 -14.82 0.61 21.86
C ILE A 10 -15.16 1.23 23.22
N LYS A 11 -14.63 2.43 23.53
CA LYS A 11 -14.92 3.14 24.78
C LYS A 11 -16.40 3.43 24.97
N MET A 12 -17.09 3.74 23.88
CA MET A 12 -18.55 3.97 23.87
C MET A 12 -19.38 2.68 23.98
N GLY A 13 -18.75 1.52 23.97
CA GLY A 13 -19.45 0.21 24.05
C GLY A 13 -20.16 -0.23 22.77
N TRP A 14 -19.93 0.46 21.65
CA TRP A 14 -20.57 0.11 20.37
C TRP A 14 -19.96 -1.13 19.72
N THR A 15 -18.72 -1.43 20.04
CA THR A 15 -18.01 -2.65 19.60
C THR A 15 -17.01 -3.08 20.66
N THR A 16 -16.40 -4.24 20.46
CA THR A 16 -15.35 -4.75 21.34
C THR A 16 -14.05 -4.98 20.56
N LYS A 17 -12.93 -4.96 21.27
CA LYS A 17 -11.63 -5.25 20.67
C LYS A 17 -11.59 -6.64 20.04
N ASP A 18 -12.12 -7.66 20.72
CA ASP A 18 -12.19 -9.04 20.22
C ASP A 18 -12.96 -9.14 18.88
N LYS A 19 -14.09 -8.44 18.77
CA LYS A 19 -14.87 -8.40 17.53
C LYS A 19 -14.08 -7.74 16.40
N LEU A 20 -13.38 -6.65 16.68
CA LEU A 20 -12.55 -5.96 15.69
C LEU A 20 -11.35 -6.84 15.27
N ASP A 21 -10.67 -7.48 16.21
CA ASP A 21 -9.54 -8.35 15.92
C ASP A 21 -9.97 -9.54 15.00
N LYS A 22 -11.14 -10.12 15.25
CA LYS A 22 -11.72 -11.18 14.37
C LYS A 22 -12.02 -10.65 12.96
N ILE A 23 -12.57 -9.43 12.83
CA ILE A 23 -12.85 -8.81 11.54
C ILE A 23 -11.53 -8.54 10.80
N ILE A 24 -10.54 -7.97 11.48
CA ILE A 24 -9.22 -7.69 10.91
C ILE A 24 -8.56 -8.97 10.42
N GLN A 25 -8.56 -10.03 11.22
CA GLN A 25 -7.97 -11.30 10.85
C GLN A 25 -8.67 -11.91 9.63
N ARG A 26 -9.99 -11.98 9.62
CA ARG A 26 -10.75 -12.47 8.46
C ARG A 26 -10.50 -11.65 7.21
N THR A 27 -10.33 -10.33 7.35
CA THR A 27 -9.98 -9.44 6.22
C THR A 27 -8.60 -9.78 5.66
N ARG A 28 -7.62 -10.07 6.52
CA ARG A 28 -6.28 -10.50 6.09
C ARG A 28 -6.32 -11.84 5.36
N ASP A 29 -7.17 -12.75 5.80
CA ASP A 29 -7.31 -14.11 5.25
C ASP A 29 -8.28 -14.17 4.06
N GLY A 30 -8.97 -13.07 3.74
CA GLY A 30 -10.06 -13.03 2.76
C GLY A 30 -9.69 -13.54 1.37
N GLY A 31 -8.48 -13.26 0.89
CA GLY A 31 -7.99 -13.80 -0.37
C GLY A 31 -7.84 -15.33 -0.33
N ALA A 32 -7.28 -15.87 0.74
CA ALA A 32 -7.14 -17.31 0.94
C ALA A 32 -8.50 -18.00 1.13
N GLU A 33 -9.43 -17.37 1.84
CA GLU A 33 -10.81 -17.87 2.01
C GLU A 33 -11.49 -18.03 0.65
N ILE A 34 -11.41 -17.03 -0.24
CA ILE A 34 -11.99 -17.07 -1.58
C ILE A 34 -11.35 -18.18 -2.42
N VAL A 35 -10.02 -18.27 -2.44
CA VAL A 35 -9.30 -19.34 -3.17
C VAL A 35 -9.69 -20.72 -2.66
N GLY A 36 -9.82 -20.88 -1.34
CA GLY A 36 -10.29 -22.13 -0.74
C GLY A 36 -11.70 -22.54 -1.18
N LEU A 37 -12.60 -21.58 -1.34
CA LEU A 37 -13.97 -21.81 -1.82
C LEU A 37 -14.02 -22.10 -3.32
N LEU A 38 -13.24 -21.40 -4.12
CA LEU A 38 -13.19 -21.57 -5.59
C LEU A 38 -12.52 -22.89 -6.02
N LYS A 39 -11.65 -23.46 -5.18
CA LYS A 39 -10.84 -24.66 -5.46
C LYS A 39 -9.80 -24.48 -6.58
N THR A 40 -10.10 -23.70 -7.58
CA THR A 40 -9.21 -23.39 -8.72
C THR A 40 -9.22 -21.89 -8.97
N GLY A 41 -8.09 -21.33 -9.45
CA GLY A 41 -7.96 -19.91 -9.77
C GLY A 41 -7.53 -19.04 -8.57
N SER A 42 -7.77 -17.76 -8.68
CA SER A 42 -7.41 -16.72 -7.70
C SER A 42 -8.62 -15.87 -7.30
N ALA A 43 -8.50 -15.18 -6.17
CA ALA A 43 -9.40 -14.07 -5.84
C ALA A 43 -9.07 -12.88 -6.76
N PHE A 44 -9.93 -12.55 -7.72
CA PHE A 44 -9.65 -11.52 -8.73
C PHE A 44 -10.64 -10.34 -8.72
N TYR A 45 -11.84 -10.48 -8.15
CA TYR A 45 -12.82 -9.38 -8.13
C TYR A 45 -12.34 -8.18 -7.32
N ALA A 46 -11.82 -8.39 -6.10
CA ALA A 46 -11.33 -7.30 -5.28
C ALA A 46 -10.09 -6.61 -5.87
N PRO A 47 -9.08 -7.33 -6.39
CA PRO A 47 -7.98 -6.72 -7.14
C PRO A 47 -8.44 -5.93 -8.36
N ALA A 48 -9.40 -6.45 -9.15
CA ALA A 48 -9.97 -5.74 -10.30
C ALA A 48 -10.67 -4.45 -9.88
N ALA A 49 -11.53 -4.50 -8.86
CA ALA A 49 -12.21 -3.31 -8.34
C ALA A 49 -11.21 -2.26 -7.82
N SER A 50 -10.15 -2.69 -7.15
CA SER A 50 -9.08 -1.80 -6.69
C SER A 50 -8.33 -1.15 -7.86
N GLY A 51 -8.03 -1.92 -8.91
CA GLY A 51 -7.41 -1.41 -10.14
C GLY A 51 -8.30 -0.38 -10.84
N ILE A 52 -9.60 -0.64 -10.93
CA ILE A 52 -10.58 0.30 -11.50
C ILE A 52 -10.64 1.59 -10.68
N ALA A 53 -10.68 1.49 -9.34
CA ALA A 53 -10.70 2.67 -8.49
C ALA A 53 -9.46 3.57 -8.68
N MET A 54 -8.28 2.98 -8.86
CA MET A 54 -7.06 3.73 -9.19
C MET A 54 -7.13 4.36 -10.58
N ALA A 55 -7.61 3.60 -11.58
CA ALA A 55 -7.77 4.09 -12.95
C ALA A 55 -8.77 5.26 -13.02
N GLU A 56 -9.90 5.17 -12.33
CA GLU A 56 -10.86 6.28 -12.23
C GLU A 56 -10.27 7.52 -11.59
N ALA A 57 -9.54 7.36 -10.47
CA ALA A 57 -8.89 8.46 -9.80
C ALA A 57 -7.88 9.18 -10.72
N TYR A 58 -7.14 8.42 -11.53
CA TYR A 58 -6.21 8.94 -12.52
C TYR A 58 -6.92 9.62 -13.69
N LEU A 59 -7.85 8.93 -14.36
CA LEU A 59 -8.52 9.41 -15.59
C LEU A 59 -9.44 10.62 -15.33
N LYS A 60 -10.05 10.68 -14.15
CA LYS A 60 -10.97 11.75 -13.74
C LYS A 60 -10.32 12.81 -12.87
N ASP A 61 -9.02 12.75 -12.66
CA ASP A 61 -8.24 13.65 -11.77
C ASP A 61 -8.86 13.83 -10.38
N GLN A 62 -9.32 12.73 -9.76
CA GLN A 62 -10.13 12.80 -8.55
C GLN A 62 -9.35 13.17 -7.29
N LYS A 63 -8.01 13.12 -7.31
CA LYS A 63 -7.14 13.38 -6.16
C LYS A 63 -7.52 12.50 -4.94
N ARG A 64 -7.89 11.26 -5.18
CA ARG A 64 -8.30 10.33 -4.11
C ARG A 64 -7.09 9.86 -3.32
N VAL A 65 -7.27 9.75 -2.01
CA VAL A 65 -6.32 9.06 -1.14
C VAL A 65 -6.64 7.57 -1.17
N LEU A 66 -5.70 6.77 -1.66
CA LEU A 66 -5.85 5.32 -1.78
C LEU A 66 -4.62 4.61 -1.18
N PRO A 67 -4.80 3.45 -0.52
CA PRO A 67 -3.68 2.61 -0.08
C PRO A 67 -3.11 1.86 -1.28
N CYS A 68 -1.92 2.23 -1.71
CA CYS A 68 -1.26 1.65 -2.88
C CYS A 68 0.20 1.30 -2.60
N ALA A 69 0.74 0.33 -3.34
CA ALA A 69 2.17 0.12 -3.39
C ALA A 69 2.80 1.25 -4.23
N ALA A 70 3.52 2.15 -3.58
CA ALA A 70 4.19 3.27 -4.22
C ALA A 70 5.70 3.23 -3.98
N TYR A 71 6.45 3.75 -4.94
CA TYR A 71 7.89 3.93 -4.77
C TYR A 71 8.14 5.06 -3.79
N ILE A 72 8.82 4.76 -2.70
CA ILE A 72 9.17 5.72 -1.66
C ILE A 72 10.68 5.96 -1.63
N ASN A 73 11.06 7.20 -1.35
CA ASN A 73 12.46 7.62 -1.36
C ASN A 73 12.77 8.62 -0.24
N GLY A 74 12.40 8.28 0.97
CA GLY A 74 12.62 9.09 2.17
C GLY A 74 11.43 9.09 3.11
N GLU A 75 10.23 8.95 2.55
CA GLU A 75 9.00 8.89 3.31
C GLU A 75 9.03 7.70 4.26
N TYR A 76 8.47 7.87 5.46
CA TYR A 76 8.54 6.88 6.55
C TYR A 76 9.97 6.42 6.90
N GLY A 77 11.01 7.16 6.50
CA GLY A 77 12.42 6.79 6.70
C GLY A 77 12.91 5.65 5.80
N VAL A 78 12.15 5.26 4.78
CA VAL A 78 12.48 4.15 3.86
C VAL A 78 12.87 4.71 2.49
N LYS A 79 13.82 4.07 1.80
CA LYS A 79 14.34 4.53 0.51
C LYS A 79 14.40 3.41 -0.52
N ASP A 80 14.26 3.82 -1.79
CA ASP A 80 14.55 3.00 -2.98
C ASP A 80 13.73 1.70 -3.04
N MET A 81 12.43 1.71 -2.64
CA MET A 81 11.58 0.53 -2.76
C MET A 81 10.09 0.88 -2.87
N TYR A 82 9.32 -0.10 -3.36
CA TYR A 82 7.87 -0.03 -3.35
C TYR A 82 7.33 -0.57 -2.04
N VAL A 83 6.50 0.22 -1.37
CA VAL A 83 5.85 -0.16 -0.11
C VAL A 83 4.39 0.30 -0.13
N GLY A 84 3.50 -0.46 0.52
CA GLY A 84 2.10 -0.08 0.69
C GLY A 84 1.97 1.12 1.63
N VAL A 85 1.56 2.25 1.08
CA VAL A 85 1.37 3.53 1.79
C VAL A 85 0.14 4.27 1.25
N PRO A 86 -0.47 5.18 2.02
CA PRO A 86 -1.51 6.06 1.50
C PRO A 86 -0.91 7.02 0.47
N VAL A 87 -1.55 7.11 -0.71
CA VAL A 87 -1.11 8.02 -1.78
C VAL A 87 -2.28 8.81 -2.34
N VAL A 88 -2.01 10.01 -2.83
CA VAL A 88 -2.97 10.79 -3.62
C VAL A 88 -2.79 10.42 -5.08
N ILE A 89 -3.86 9.95 -5.72
CA ILE A 89 -3.89 9.63 -7.15
C ILE A 89 -4.75 10.66 -7.88
N GLY A 90 -4.17 11.30 -8.88
CA GLY A 90 -4.80 12.21 -9.82
C GLY A 90 -4.20 12.07 -11.21
N ALA A 91 -4.43 13.03 -12.10
CA ALA A 91 -3.98 13.01 -13.50
C ALA A 91 -2.45 12.88 -13.64
N GLY A 92 -1.67 13.23 -12.63
CA GLY A 92 -0.22 13.03 -12.58
C GLY A 92 0.21 11.61 -12.17
N GLY A 93 -0.73 10.70 -11.91
CA GLY A 93 -0.47 9.39 -11.30
C GLY A 93 -0.43 9.50 -9.77
N VAL A 94 0.59 8.93 -9.14
CA VAL A 94 0.87 9.15 -7.71
C VAL A 94 1.46 10.55 -7.55
N GLU A 95 0.66 11.48 -7.08
CA GLU A 95 1.06 12.88 -6.96
C GLU A 95 1.69 13.20 -5.61
N ARG A 96 1.30 12.47 -4.57
CA ARG A 96 1.83 12.65 -3.22
C ARG A 96 1.69 11.37 -2.41
N ILE A 97 2.71 11.07 -1.62
CA ILE A 97 2.63 10.09 -0.53
C ILE A 97 2.14 10.82 0.72
N VAL A 98 1.15 10.24 1.40
CA VAL A 98 0.61 10.79 2.64
C VAL A 98 1.28 10.08 3.80
N GLU A 99 2.14 10.80 4.53
CA GLU A 99 2.74 10.29 5.76
C GLU A 99 1.75 10.49 6.90
N ILE A 100 1.46 9.41 7.62
CA ILE A 100 0.63 9.41 8.83
C ILE A 100 1.50 9.07 10.04
N ASP A 101 1.17 9.64 11.19
CA ASP A 101 1.85 9.31 12.42
C ASP A 101 1.50 7.89 12.86
N LEU A 102 2.50 7.03 12.88
CA LEU A 102 2.38 5.65 13.31
C LEU A 102 2.79 5.53 14.78
N ASN A 103 1.96 4.88 15.58
CA ASN A 103 2.36 4.50 16.93
C ASN A 103 3.45 3.40 16.90
N ALA A 104 4.04 3.09 18.05
CA ALA A 104 5.17 2.15 18.14
C ALA A 104 4.83 0.75 17.58
N SER A 105 3.60 0.25 17.82
CA SER A 105 3.13 -1.05 17.30
C SER A 105 2.96 -1.02 15.79
N GLU A 106 2.33 0.01 15.26
CA GLU A 106 2.11 0.21 13.83
C GLU A 106 3.43 0.38 13.07
N LYS A 107 4.36 1.16 13.64
CA LYS A 107 5.70 1.32 13.09
C LYS A 107 6.44 -0.02 13.01
N LYS A 108 6.33 -0.86 14.04
CA LYS A 108 6.91 -2.21 14.03
C LYS A 108 6.30 -3.07 12.93
N GLN A 109 4.97 -3.07 12.77
CA GLN A 109 4.28 -3.82 11.72
C GLN A 109 4.66 -3.31 10.32
N PHE A 110 4.73 -1.99 10.14
CA PHE A 110 5.18 -1.38 8.89
C PHE A 110 6.61 -1.81 8.54
N MET A 111 7.54 -1.76 9.50
CA MET A 111 8.92 -2.18 9.27
C MET A 111 9.05 -3.69 8.99
N ASN A 112 8.19 -4.53 9.54
CA ASN A 112 8.13 -5.95 9.16
C ASN A 112 7.78 -6.10 7.68
N SER A 113 6.80 -5.34 7.18
CA SER A 113 6.42 -5.32 5.76
C SER A 113 7.57 -4.82 4.87
N VAL A 114 8.23 -3.73 5.27
CA VAL A 114 9.41 -3.18 4.58
C VAL A 114 10.52 -4.24 4.48
N ASN A 115 10.83 -4.93 5.57
CA ASN A 115 11.86 -5.96 5.60
C ASN A 115 11.52 -7.18 4.73
N ALA A 116 10.24 -7.57 4.66
CA ALA A 116 9.77 -8.62 3.77
C ALA A 116 10.00 -8.23 2.30
N VAL A 117 9.63 -7.02 1.90
CA VAL A 117 9.87 -6.51 0.54
C VAL A 117 11.37 -6.46 0.23
N LYS A 118 12.18 -5.96 1.17
CA LYS A 118 13.64 -5.93 1.01
C LYS A 118 14.22 -7.31 0.77
N GLY A 119 13.79 -8.31 1.55
CA GLY A 119 14.23 -9.69 1.37
C GLY A 119 13.90 -10.24 -0.02
N LEU A 120 12.71 -9.95 -0.56
CA LEU A 120 12.32 -10.33 -1.91
C LEU A 120 13.17 -9.62 -2.98
N VAL A 121 13.38 -8.32 -2.84
CA VAL A 121 14.24 -7.55 -3.75
C VAL A 121 15.68 -8.09 -3.76
N ASP A 122 16.23 -8.42 -2.59
CA ASP A 122 17.56 -8.98 -2.49
C ASP A 122 17.64 -10.40 -3.08
N ALA A 123 16.58 -11.20 -2.96
CA ALA A 123 16.48 -12.50 -3.64
C ALA A 123 16.43 -12.33 -5.17
N CYS A 124 15.62 -11.40 -5.68
CA CYS A 124 15.57 -11.11 -7.12
C CYS A 124 16.92 -10.67 -7.68
N LYS A 125 17.67 -9.84 -6.96
CA LYS A 125 19.03 -9.40 -7.36
C LYS A 125 20.03 -10.55 -7.43
N LYS A 126 19.86 -11.59 -6.60
CA LYS A 126 20.71 -12.80 -6.66
C LYS A 126 20.38 -13.67 -7.85
N ILE A 127 19.10 -13.75 -8.23
CA ILE A 127 18.65 -14.57 -9.38
C ILE A 127 19.00 -13.87 -10.69
N ASP A 128 18.78 -12.58 -10.78
CA ASP A 128 19.10 -11.78 -11.98
C ASP A 128 19.97 -10.55 -11.63
N PRO A 129 21.28 -10.62 -11.92
CA PRO A 129 22.20 -9.49 -11.71
C PRO A 129 21.86 -8.24 -12.52
N ALA A 130 21.03 -8.35 -13.59
CA ALA A 130 20.59 -7.19 -14.36
C ALA A 130 19.64 -6.33 -13.55
N VAL A 131 18.83 -6.90 -12.66
CA VAL A 131 17.99 -6.20 -11.71
C VAL A 131 18.81 -5.33 -10.76
N ALA A 132 19.94 -5.83 -10.30
CA ALA A 132 20.87 -5.08 -9.47
C ALA A 132 21.46 -3.84 -10.20
N LYS A 133 21.73 -3.96 -11.51
CA LYS A 133 22.23 -2.87 -12.37
C LYS A 133 21.13 -1.88 -12.77
N GLY A 134 19.87 -2.33 -12.93
CA GLY A 134 18.71 -1.50 -13.27
C GLY A 134 18.36 -0.50 -12.17
N ALA A 135 18.49 -0.89 -10.90
CA ALA A 135 18.29 -0.01 -9.76
C ALA A 135 19.26 1.20 -9.75
N ALA A 136 20.44 1.06 -10.36
CA ALA A 136 21.40 2.15 -10.51
C ALA A 136 21.02 3.13 -11.63
N LYS A 137 20.31 2.67 -12.68
CA LYS A 137 19.90 3.53 -13.82
C LYS A 137 18.64 4.34 -13.54
N SER A 138 17.73 3.88 -12.69
CA SER A 138 16.50 4.61 -12.34
C SER A 138 16.79 5.89 -11.52
N LYS A 139 17.96 5.99 -10.91
CA LYS A 139 18.45 7.23 -10.27
C LYS A 139 18.66 8.39 -11.27
N ALA A 140 18.75 8.13 -12.57
CA ALA A 140 18.99 9.13 -13.60
C ALA A 140 17.71 9.74 -14.21
N ALA A 141 16.54 9.14 -14.00
CA ALA A 141 15.26 9.66 -14.45
C ALA A 141 14.62 10.59 -13.40
N LYS A 142 15.39 11.55 -12.90
CA LYS A 142 14.85 12.64 -12.07
C LYS A 142 13.94 13.52 -12.90
N ALA A 143 12.72 13.65 -12.42
CA ALA A 143 11.71 14.66 -12.65
C ALA A 143 12.16 15.85 -13.52
N LYS A 144 11.59 15.95 -14.72
CA LYS A 144 11.48 17.26 -15.38
C LYS A 144 10.51 18.11 -14.55
N PRO A 145 10.88 19.35 -14.21
CA PRO A 145 9.99 20.24 -13.49
C PRO A 145 8.73 20.49 -14.33
N ALA A 146 7.57 20.43 -13.66
CA ALA A 146 6.30 20.76 -14.27
C ALA A 146 6.38 22.14 -14.93
N ARG A 147 6.05 22.22 -16.21
CA ARG A 147 5.89 23.50 -16.92
C ARG A 147 4.78 24.28 -16.20
N LYS A 148 5.16 25.40 -15.58
CA LYS A 148 4.21 26.42 -15.17
C LYS A 148 3.46 26.91 -16.41
N LYS A 149 2.16 26.82 -16.40
CA LYS A 149 1.24 27.63 -17.17
C LYS A 149 0.53 28.56 -16.22
#